data_4e78c6d6338b36e9c894f78971dcda29
#
_entry.id   4e78c6d6338b36e9c894f78971dcda29
#
_cell.length_a   1.000
_cell.length_b   1.000
_cell.length_c   1.000
_cell.angle_alpha   90.00
_cell.angle_beta   90.00
_cell.angle_gamma   90.00
#
_symmetry.space_group_name_H-M   'P 1'
#
loop_
_entity.id
_entity.type
_entity.pdbx_description
1 polymer ?
#
loop_
_entity_poly.entity_id
_entity_poly.type
_entity_poly.pdbx_seq_one_letter_code
_entity_poly.pdbx_strand_id
1 'polypeptide(L)'
;EQDEEKTENKFEKAPQEVQILPVKEPENFVKPKVKMHPFIPNPYDQELLLVIGSIRSGKSTLIANFLHQKALWGDVFGDNVTIISNTIKNCATSRFNLERWGDNCYELYDDSVIHNLVKSQEEKKKTGHDEGFCLLLDDICGSISANSNSKKGRAVVDFSTRFRHYTTRGNPVAIILSNQKFNDISTIMRVNATGVLISSAVKNKKELMSLESEYADCVGGSENWNTMIKRNQENPYSWLYLRMSRSPCEVYLNFKERLF
;
A
#
# COMPACT_ATOMS: atom_id res chain seq x y z
N GLU A 1 65.78 -2.32 -2.02
CA GLU A 1 65.00 -1.71 -3.14
C GLU A 1 63.95 -2.72 -3.50
N GLN A 2 62.73 -2.51 -2.99
CA GLN A 2 61.51 -3.25 -3.35
C GLN A 2 60.60 -2.28 -4.10
N ASP A 3 60.44 -2.55 -5.36
CA ASP A 3 59.50 -1.83 -6.23
C ASP A 3 58.04 -2.14 -5.80
N GLU A 4 57.39 -1.14 -5.23
CA GLU A 4 55.96 -1.14 -5.06
C GLU A 4 55.29 -0.84 -6.41
N GLU A 5 54.83 -1.88 -7.08
CA GLU A 5 53.93 -1.78 -8.24
C GLU A 5 52.59 -1.18 -7.82
N LYS A 6 52.38 0.10 -8.06
CA LYS A 6 51.10 0.77 -7.94
C LYS A 6 50.19 0.23 -9.04
N THR A 7 49.31 -0.71 -8.72
CA THR A 7 48.17 -1.05 -9.54
C THR A 7 47.21 0.14 -9.61
N GLU A 8 47.35 0.98 -10.61
CA GLU A 8 46.32 1.96 -10.98
C GLU A 8 45.08 1.22 -11.43
N ASN A 9 44.03 1.27 -10.63
CA ASN A 9 42.70 0.85 -11.01
C ASN A 9 42.21 1.75 -12.15
N LYS A 10 42.42 1.32 -13.39
CA LYS A 10 41.78 1.91 -14.57
C LYS A 10 40.31 1.61 -14.53
N PHE A 11 39.52 2.49 -13.88
CA PHE A 11 38.09 2.55 -14.16
C PHE A 11 37.96 2.91 -15.63
N GLU A 12 37.47 1.96 -16.44
CA GLU A 12 37.08 2.26 -17.83
C GLU A 12 36.08 3.44 -17.77
N LYS A 13 36.36 4.47 -18.55
CA LYS A 13 35.43 5.59 -18.69
C LYS A 13 34.11 5.01 -19.18
N ALA A 14 33.04 5.29 -18.44
CA ALA A 14 31.70 4.93 -18.85
C ALA A 14 31.47 5.34 -20.32
N PRO A 15 30.90 4.48 -21.18
CA PRO A 15 30.53 4.87 -22.52
C PRO A 15 29.63 6.09 -22.47
N GLN A 16 29.77 6.98 -23.44
CA GLN A 16 29.05 8.25 -23.62
C GLN A 16 27.65 8.23 -22.99
N GLU A 17 27.27 9.31 -22.31
CA GLU A 17 26.03 9.48 -21.56
C GLU A 17 24.87 8.65 -22.11
N VAL A 18 24.50 7.60 -21.39
CA VAL A 18 23.29 6.84 -21.68
C VAL A 18 22.11 7.69 -21.27
N GLN A 19 21.46 8.35 -22.22
CA GLN A 19 20.21 9.07 -21.96
C GLN A 19 19.06 8.08 -21.80
N ILE A 20 18.50 7.99 -20.61
CA ILE A 20 17.25 7.28 -20.38
C ILE A 20 16.12 8.20 -20.82
N LEU A 21 15.53 7.92 -21.97
CA LEU A 21 14.41 8.69 -22.49
C LEU A 21 13.11 8.30 -21.75
N PRO A 22 12.27 9.28 -21.40
CA PRO A 22 10.97 8.97 -20.81
C PRO A 22 10.09 8.23 -21.82
N VAL A 23 9.40 7.19 -21.33
CA VAL A 23 8.41 6.47 -22.13
C VAL A 23 7.19 7.37 -22.31
N LYS A 24 6.74 7.56 -23.56
CA LYS A 24 5.52 8.33 -23.84
C LYS A 24 4.31 7.66 -23.20
N GLU A 25 3.40 8.48 -22.67
CA GLU A 25 2.12 7.98 -22.19
C GLU A 25 1.38 7.23 -23.31
N PRO A 26 0.77 6.08 -23.02
CA PRO A 26 -0.01 5.36 -24.01
C PRO A 26 -1.24 6.17 -24.45
N GLU A 27 -1.68 6.00 -25.68
CA GLU A 27 -2.84 6.73 -26.25
C GLU A 27 -4.13 6.52 -25.46
N ASN A 28 -4.27 5.38 -24.77
CA ASN A 28 -5.41 5.04 -23.93
C ASN A 28 -5.25 5.47 -22.45
N PHE A 29 -4.35 6.42 -22.16
CA PHE A 29 -4.20 6.92 -20.80
C PHE A 29 -5.46 7.64 -20.33
N VAL A 30 -6.02 7.18 -19.21
CA VAL A 30 -7.20 7.76 -18.58
C VAL A 30 -6.76 8.89 -17.63
N LYS A 31 -7.28 10.09 -17.83
CA LYS A 31 -7.02 11.20 -16.91
C LYS A 31 -7.82 11.02 -15.62
N PRO A 32 -7.22 11.28 -14.45
CA PRO A 32 -7.92 11.21 -13.17
C PRO A 32 -9.18 12.08 -13.16
N LYS A 33 -10.31 11.50 -12.78
CA LYS A 33 -11.60 12.19 -12.68
C LYS A 33 -11.68 13.10 -11.44
N VAL A 34 -10.92 12.77 -10.39
CA VAL A 34 -10.92 13.47 -9.10
C VAL A 34 -9.49 13.88 -8.74
N LYS A 35 -9.32 15.15 -8.36
CA LYS A 35 -8.03 15.64 -7.86
C LYS A 35 -7.94 15.35 -6.36
N MET A 36 -7.05 14.43 -5.98
CA MET A 36 -6.78 14.13 -4.58
C MET A 36 -5.92 15.20 -3.90
N HIS A 37 -6.14 15.39 -2.59
CA HIS A 37 -5.24 16.20 -1.79
C HIS A 37 -3.87 15.53 -1.71
N PRO A 38 -2.75 16.27 -1.86
CA PRO A 38 -1.41 15.69 -1.94
C PRO A 38 -0.97 14.91 -0.70
N PHE A 39 -1.56 15.18 0.47
CA PHE A 39 -1.23 14.51 1.73
C PHE A 39 -2.02 13.22 1.97
N ILE A 40 -2.88 12.83 1.05
CA ILE A 40 -3.71 11.63 1.13
C ILE A 40 -3.19 10.59 0.13
N PRO A 41 -3.20 9.29 0.46
CA PRO A 41 -2.92 8.25 -0.51
C PRO A 41 -3.80 8.42 -1.76
N ASN A 42 -3.20 8.34 -2.93
CA ASN A 42 -3.89 8.63 -4.19
C ASN A 42 -4.09 7.36 -5.02
N PRO A 43 -5.28 6.80 -5.13
CA PRO A 43 -5.52 5.56 -5.86
C PRO A 43 -5.23 5.66 -7.37
N TYR A 44 -5.19 6.87 -7.94
CA TYR A 44 -4.76 7.08 -9.34
C TYR A 44 -3.25 6.88 -9.53
N ASP A 45 -2.46 6.93 -8.45
CA ASP A 45 -1.03 6.54 -8.44
C ASP A 45 -0.86 5.01 -8.27
N GLN A 46 -1.97 4.24 -8.26
CA GLN A 46 -2.00 2.77 -8.12
C GLN A 46 -1.39 2.31 -6.79
N GLU A 47 -2.15 2.47 -5.73
CA GLU A 47 -1.70 2.29 -4.34
C GLU A 47 -1.70 0.83 -3.86
N LEU A 48 -0.59 0.40 -3.26
CA LEU A 48 -0.52 -0.70 -2.32
C LEU A 48 -0.27 -0.11 -0.94
N LEU A 49 -1.32 0.00 -0.14
CA LEU A 49 -1.32 0.69 1.14
C LEU A 49 -1.30 -0.30 2.30
N LEU A 50 -0.25 -0.24 3.13
CA LEU A 50 -0.18 -0.99 4.38
C LEU A 50 -0.74 -0.14 5.52
N VAL A 51 -1.66 -0.69 6.32
CA VAL A 51 -2.26 -0.02 7.48
C VAL A 51 -1.90 -0.81 8.74
N ILE A 52 -0.95 -0.30 9.51
CA ILE A 52 -0.38 -0.98 10.67
C ILE A 52 -0.87 -0.34 11.97
N GLY A 53 -1.49 -1.14 12.82
CA GLY A 53 -1.97 -0.66 14.11
C GLY A 53 -2.49 -1.78 15.00
N SER A 54 -2.33 -1.65 16.31
CA SER A 54 -2.83 -2.59 17.29
C SER A 54 -4.36 -2.67 17.30
N ILE A 55 -4.91 -3.59 18.06
CA ILE A 55 -6.36 -3.66 18.33
C ILE A 55 -6.86 -2.31 18.88
N ARG A 56 -8.01 -1.85 18.43
CA ARG A 56 -8.63 -0.56 18.80
C ARG A 56 -7.82 0.68 18.43
N SER A 57 -6.90 0.58 17.49
CA SER A 57 -6.12 1.72 16.99
C SER A 57 -6.88 2.62 16.02
N GLY A 58 -8.08 2.25 15.61
CA GLY A 58 -8.89 2.99 14.63
C GLY A 58 -8.67 2.59 13.18
N LYS A 59 -7.99 1.47 12.87
CA LYS A 59 -7.77 0.99 11.49
C LYS A 59 -9.05 0.93 10.67
N SER A 60 -10.03 0.17 11.14
CA SER A 60 -11.30 0.00 10.41
C SER A 60 -12.05 1.32 10.23
N THR A 61 -11.98 2.22 11.21
CA THR A 61 -12.56 3.57 11.10
C THR A 61 -11.83 4.40 10.05
N LEU A 62 -10.49 4.38 10.02
CA LEU A 62 -9.71 5.08 9.01
C LEU A 62 -10.03 4.57 7.61
N ILE A 63 -10.05 3.25 7.42
CA ILE A 63 -10.35 2.61 6.14
C ILE A 63 -11.78 2.93 5.68
N ALA A 64 -12.76 2.85 6.59
CA ALA A 64 -14.14 3.23 6.28
C ALA A 64 -14.23 4.70 5.83
N ASN A 65 -13.51 5.61 6.48
CA ASN A 65 -13.43 7.00 6.04
C ASN A 65 -12.85 7.13 4.63
N PHE A 66 -11.76 6.42 4.31
CA PHE A 66 -11.23 6.42 2.93
C PHE A 66 -12.28 5.97 1.93
N LEU A 67 -12.95 4.86 2.18
CA LEU A 67 -13.85 4.22 1.22
C LEU A 67 -15.22 4.91 1.07
N HIS A 68 -15.68 5.67 2.08
CA HIS A 68 -17.04 6.24 2.08
C HIS A 68 -17.09 7.76 1.98
N GLN A 69 -16.04 8.50 2.41
CA GLN A 69 -16.07 9.95 2.32
C GLN A 69 -15.74 10.45 0.91
N LYS A 70 -16.62 11.28 0.34
CA LYS A 70 -16.42 11.90 -0.99
C LYS A 70 -15.16 12.74 -1.09
N ALA A 71 -14.75 13.38 0.02
CA ALA A 71 -13.51 14.13 0.09
C ALA A 71 -12.24 13.25 0.02
N LEU A 72 -12.40 11.93 0.17
CA LEU A 72 -11.34 10.93 0.09
C LEU A 72 -11.59 10.06 -1.15
N TRP A 73 -11.93 8.78 -0.99
CA TRP A 73 -12.09 7.82 -2.09
C TRP A 73 -13.55 7.42 -2.36
N GLY A 74 -14.52 8.04 -1.66
CA GLY A 74 -15.89 7.57 -1.58
C GLY A 74 -16.59 7.29 -2.90
N ASP A 75 -16.28 8.06 -3.95
CA ASP A 75 -16.89 7.91 -5.28
C ASP A 75 -15.88 7.40 -6.34
N VAL A 76 -14.65 7.04 -5.92
CA VAL A 76 -13.57 6.71 -6.85
C VAL A 76 -13.74 5.34 -7.49
N PHE A 77 -14.17 4.34 -6.70
CA PHE A 77 -14.25 2.94 -7.14
C PHE A 77 -15.67 2.46 -7.47
N GLY A 78 -16.72 3.24 -7.15
CA GLY A 78 -18.10 2.82 -7.34
C GLY A 78 -18.39 1.47 -6.67
N ASP A 79 -18.87 0.50 -7.45
CA ASP A 79 -19.16 -0.86 -6.98
C ASP A 79 -17.98 -1.82 -7.13
N ASN A 80 -16.83 -1.35 -7.62
CA ASN A 80 -15.64 -2.18 -7.86
C ASN A 80 -14.76 -2.27 -6.61
N VAL A 81 -15.35 -2.55 -5.45
CA VAL A 81 -14.64 -2.77 -4.18
C VAL A 81 -14.86 -4.21 -3.74
N THR A 82 -13.78 -4.93 -3.50
CA THR A 82 -13.79 -6.29 -2.93
C THR A 82 -13.20 -6.23 -1.53
N ILE A 83 -13.87 -6.80 -0.55
CA ILE A 83 -13.48 -6.77 0.85
C ILE A 83 -13.35 -8.20 1.39
N ILE A 84 -12.20 -8.50 1.97
CA ILE A 84 -11.98 -9.75 2.70
C ILE A 84 -11.59 -9.36 4.12
N SER A 85 -12.45 -9.69 5.10
CA SER A 85 -12.22 -9.36 6.50
C SER A 85 -12.84 -10.38 7.43
N ASN A 86 -12.04 -10.97 8.31
CA ASN A 86 -12.51 -11.94 9.31
C ASN A 86 -13.53 -11.36 10.30
N THR A 87 -13.65 -10.03 10.35
CA THR A 87 -14.54 -9.32 11.27
C THR A 87 -15.70 -8.61 10.56
N ILE A 88 -15.89 -8.86 9.27
CA ILE A 88 -16.84 -8.11 8.42
C ILE A 88 -18.27 -8.10 8.97
N LYS A 89 -18.74 -9.20 9.56
CA LYS A 89 -20.08 -9.32 10.12
C LYS A 89 -20.22 -8.78 11.56
N ASN A 90 -19.10 -8.63 12.27
CA ASN A 90 -19.10 -8.37 13.71
C ASN A 90 -18.60 -6.96 14.09
N CYS A 91 -18.13 -6.19 13.12
CA CYS A 91 -17.60 -4.84 13.35
C CYS A 91 -18.62 -3.77 12.94
N ALA A 92 -18.90 -2.82 13.82
CA ALA A 92 -19.84 -1.73 13.55
C ALA A 92 -19.46 -0.91 12.31
N THR A 93 -18.16 -0.67 12.09
CA THR A 93 -17.68 0.04 10.90
C THR A 93 -17.82 -0.77 9.61
N SER A 94 -17.81 -2.09 9.71
CA SER A 94 -17.99 -3.00 8.56
C SER A 94 -19.43 -3.03 8.05
N ARG A 95 -20.40 -2.58 8.87
CA ARG A 95 -21.80 -2.50 8.45
C ARG A 95 -21.98 -1.61 7.22
N PHE A 96 -21.32 -0.46 7.17
CA PHE A 96 -21.36 0.43 6.01
C PHE A 96 -20.78 -0.23 4.76
N ASN A 97 -19.75 -1.06 4.91
CA ASN A 97 -19.18 -1.82 3.80
C ASN A 97 -20.16 -2.89 3.30
N LEU A 98 -20.81 -3.62 4.22
CA LEU A 98 -21.82 -4.62 3.87
C LEU A 98 -23.04 -4.03 3.20
N GLU A 99 -23.52 -2.86 3.67
CA GLU A 99 -24.65 -2.15 3.06
C GLU A 99 -24.36 -1.70 1.61
N ARG A 100 -23.09 -1.35 1.32
CA ARG A 100 -22.72 -0.85 -0.01
C ARG A 100 -22.22 -1.94 -0.96
N TRP A 101 -21.42 -2.89 -0.46
CA TRP A 101 -20.73 -3.89 -1.28
C TRP A 101 -20.95 -5.32 -0.82
N GLY A 102 -22.10 -5.63 -0.20
CA GLY A 102 -22.37 -6.92 0.45
C GLY A 102 -22.00 -8.14 -0.38
N ASP A 103 -22.32 -8.14 -1.66
CA ASP A 103 -22.02 -9.25 -2.58
C ASP A 103 -20.51 -9.44 -2.85
N ASN A 104 -19.71 -8.39 -2.59
CA ASN A 104 -18.25 -8.39 -2.73
C ASN A 104 -17.52 -8.46 -1.39
N CYS A 105 -18.23 -8.77 -0.29
CA CYS A 105 -17.69 -8.89 1.05
C CYS A 105 -17.55 -10.34 1.47
N TYR A 106 -16.34 -10.75 1.81
CA TYR A 106 -15.98 -12.12 2.17
C TYR A 106 -15.45 -12.18 3.61
N GLU A 107 -15.98 -13.09 4.42
CA GLU A 107 -15.54 -13.28 5.80
C GLU A 107 -14.22 -14.07 5.91
N LEU A 108 -14.02 -15.01 4.98
CA LEU A 108 -12.83 -15.85 4.97
C LEU A 108 -12.00 -15.59 3.70
N TYR A 109 -10.70 -15.59 3.88
CA TYR A 109 -9.78 -15.51 2.74
C TYR A 109 -9.78 -16.86 1.97
N ASP A 110 -9.98 -16.75 0.68
CA ASP A 110 -9.81 -17.83 -0.28
C ASP A 110 -9.13 -17.31 -1.55
N ASP A 111 -8.15 -18.06 -2.07
CA ASP A 111 -7.42 -17.68 -3.28
C ASP A 111 -8.35 -17.53 -4.50
N SER A 112 -9.50 -18.23 -4.53
CA SER A 112 -10.49 -18.12 -5.59
C SER A 112 -11.09 -16.72 -5.72
N VAL A 113 -11.25 -15.99 -4.61
CA VAL A 113 -11.73 -14.60 -4.62
C VAL A 113 -10.77 -13.72 -5.41
N ILE A 114 -9.46 -13.89 -5.19
CA ILE A 114 -8.43 -13.15 -5.92
C ILE A 114 -8.42 -13.55 -7.40
N HIS A 115 -8.50 -14.84 -7.71
CA HIS A 115 -8.56 -15.31 -9.09
C HIS A 115 -9.80 -14.78 -9.84
N ASN A 116 -10.96 -14.75 -9.19
CA ASN A 116 -12.19 -14.21 -9.76
C ASN A 116 -12.07 -12.68 -9.98
N LEU A 117 -11.48 -11.95 -9.04
CA LEU A 117 -11.19 -10.51 -9.19
C LEU A 117 -10.29 -10.27 -10.41
N VAL A 118 -9.18 -11.01 -10.53
CA VAL A 118 -8.26 -10.89 -11.68
C VAL A 118 -8.99 -11.14 -12.99
N LYS A 119 -9.73 -12.26 -13.09
CA LYS A 119 -10.49 -12.63 -14.29
C LYS A 119 -11.48 -11.54 -14.67
N SER A 120 -12.25 -11.03 -13.71
CA SER A 120 -13.22 -9.96 -13.92
C SER A 120 -12.55 -8.68 -14.44
N GLN A 121 -11.40 -8.29 -13.84
CA GLN A 121 -10.68 -7.08 -14.29
C GLN A 121 -10.08 -7.25 -15.69
N GLU A 122 -9.52 -8.41 -16.00
CA GLU A 122 -9.02 -8.71 -17.36
C GLU A 122 -10.13 -8.68 -18.41
N GLU A 123 -11.32 -9.20 -18.10
CA GLU A 123 -12.49 -9.15 -18.98
C GLU A 123 -12.96 -7.71 -19.19
N LYS A 124 -13.11 -6.92 -18.12
CA LYS A 124 -13.47 -5.51 -18.18
C LYS A 124 -12.46 -4.71 -19.02
N LYS A 125 -11.15 -4.96 -18.82
CA LYS A 125 -10.10 -4.30 -19.58
C LYS A 125 -10.17 -4.64 -21.09
N LYS A 126 -10.38 -5.91 -21.44
CA LYS A 126 -10.52 -6.36 -22.83
C LYS A 126 -11.72 -5.72 -23.54
N THR A 127 -12.80 -5.48 -22.80
CA THR A 127 -14.03 -4.86 -23.35
C THR A 127 -14.03 -3.33 -23.26
N GLY A 128 -12.98 -2.72 -22.70
CA GLY A 128 -12.89 -1.26 -22.54
C GLY A 128 -13.79 -0.68 -21.45
N HIS A 129 -14.32 -1.53 -20.54
CA HIS A 129 -15.20 -1.14 -19.45
C HIS A 129 -14.51 -1.15 -18.07
N ASP A 130 -13.18 -1.07 -18.02
CA ASP A 130 -12.45 -1.03 -16.76
C ASP A 130 -12.49 0.38 -16.15
N GLU A 131 -12.99 0.46 -14.91
CA GLU A 131 -13.11 1.72 -14.16
C GLU A 131 -12.12 1.79 -12.97
N GLY A 132 -11.28 0.79 -12.84
CA GLY A 132 -10.42 0.60 -11.67
C GLY A 132 -11.09 -0.25 -10.59
N PHE A 133 -10.36 -0.54 -9.52
CA PHE A 133 -10.86 -1.37 -8.42
C PHE A 133 -10.15 -1.10 -7.10
N CYS A 134 -10.77 -1.49 -5.99
CA CYS A 134 -10.16 -1.54 -4.67
C CYS A 134 -10.28 -2.95 -4.08
N LEU A 135 -9.17 -3.48 -3.53
CA LEU A 135 -9.15 -4.70 -2.73
C LEU A 135 -8.77 -4.35 -1.29
N LEU A 136 -9.69 -4.55 -0.37
CA LEU A 136 -9.42 -4.42 1.07
C LEU A 136 -9.21 -5.81 1.69
N LEU A 137 -8.06 -5.97 2.34
CA LEU A 137 -7.65 -7.14 3.09
C LEU A 137 -7.48 -6.73 4.56
N ASP A 138 -8.49 -7.02 5.39
CA ASP A 138 -8.51 -6.56 6.78
C ASP A 138 -8.31 -7.71 7.78
N ASP A 139 -7.21 -7.63 8.54
CA ASP A 139 -6.78 -8.61 9.55
C ASP A 139 -6.72 -10.07 9.05
N ILE A 140 -6.37 -10.30 7.76
CA ILE A 140 -6.32 -11.62 7.14
C ILE A 140 -4.95 -12.30 7.24
N CYS A 141 -3.91 -11.62 7.70
CA CYS A 141 -2.54 -12.17 7.70
C CYS A 141 -2.37 -13.44 8.53
N GLY A 142 -3.22 -13.67 9.53
CA GLY A 142 -3.30 -14.96 10.24
C GLY A 142 -3.85 -16.11 9.37
N SER A 143 -4.57 -15.79 8.29
CA SER A 143 -5.14 -16.75 7.34
C SER A 143 -4.26 -16.95 6.11
N ILE A 144 -3.32 -16.01 5.87
CA ILE A 144 -2.34 -16.06 4.78
C ILE A 144 -1.01 -16.41 5.42
N SER A 145 -0.48 -17.59 5.14
CA SER A 145 0.84 -17.95 5.65
C SER A 145 1.90 -17.04 5.04
N ALA A 146 2.64 -16.34 5.90
CA ALA A 146 3.80 -15.52 5.50
C ALA A 146 4.93 -16.35 4.88
N ASN A 147 4.89 -17.67 4.99
CA ASN A 147 5.88 -18.57 4.41
C ASN A 147 5.60 -18.77 2.92
N SER A 148 6.58 -18.44 2.10
CA SER A 148 6.61 -18.64 0.64
C SER A 148 6.29 -20.08 0.19
N ASN A 149 6.35 -21.05 1.09
CA ASN A 149 6.06 -22.46 0.83
C ASN A 149 4.58 -22.85 1.09
N SER A 150 3.77 -21.97 1.64
CA SER A 150 2.33 -22.22 1.80
C SER A 150 1.61 -21.91 0.50
N LYS A 151 0.79 -22.87 0.03
CA LYS A 151 -0.07 -22.65 -1.15
C LYS A 151 -1.15 -21.60 -0.88
N LYS A 152 -1.61 -21.48 0.38
CA LYS A 152 -2.67 -20.55 0.77
C LYS A 152 -2.09 -19.14 0.92
N GLY A 153 -2.69 -18.18 0.25
CA GLY A 153 -2.28 -16.77 0.25
C GLY A 153 -1.28 -16.40 -0.84
N ARG A 154 -0.88 -17.35 -1.69
CA ARG A 154 0.02 -17.06 -2.80
C ARG A 154 -0.64 -16.16 -3.84
N ALA A 155 -1.94 -16.36 -4.10
CA ALA A 155 -2.66 -15.56 -5.07
C ALA A 155 -2.63 -14.06 -4.76
N VAL A 156 -2.81 -13.67 -3.49
CA VAL A 156 -2.76 -12.25 -3.10
C VAL A 156 -1.34 -11.66 -3.16
N VAL A 157 -0.32 -12.45 -2.83
CA VAL A 157 1.07 -12.00 -2.96
C VAL A 157 1.43 -11.79 -4.44
N ASP A 158 1.11 -12.75 -5.32
CA ASP A 158 1.33 -12.62 -6.75
C ASP A 158 0.51 -11.44 -7.34
N PHE A 159 -0.74 -11.27 -6.88
CA PHE A 159 -1.59 -10.15 -7.26
C PHE A 159 -0.98 -8.81 -6.86
N SER A 160 -0.43 -8.69 -5.66
CA SER A 160 0.19 -7.45 -5.15
C SER A 160 1.40 -6.97 -5.98
N THR A 161 2.02 -7.84 -6.75
CA THR A 161 3.12 -7.48 -7.66
C THR A 161 2.65 -7.05 -9.04
N ARG A 162 1.41 -7.40 -9.43
CA ARG A 162 0.88 -7.24 -10.79
C ARG A 162 -0.39 -6.41 -10.89
N PHE A 163 -0.99 -6.00 -9.78
CA PHE A 163 -2.31 -5.35 -9.75
C PHE A 163 -2.44 -4.16 -10.70
N ARG A 164 -1.34 -3.43 -10.94
CA ARG A 164 -1.28 -2.29 -11.86
C ARG A 164 -1.56 -2.66 -13.32
N HIS A 165 -1.36 -3.93 -13.69
CA HIS A 165 -1.52 -4.40 -15.06
C HIS A 165 -2.94 -4.85 -15.38
N TYR A 166 -3.81 -5.00 -14.38
CA TYR A 166 -5.19 -5.47 -14.57
C TYR A 166 -6.17 -4.37 -14.96
N THR A 167 -5.73 -3.11 -15.01
CA THR A 167 -6.55 -1.99 -15.50
C THR A 167 -5.81 -1.18 -16.56
N THR A 168 -6.53 -0.30 -17.24
CA THR A 168 -5.95 0.72 -18.10
C THR A 168 -5.23 1.76 -17.24
N ARG A 169 -4.06 2.20 -17.68
CA ARG A 169 -3.27 3.20 -16.97
C ARG A 169 -4.06 4.49 -16.79
N GLY A 170 -4.03 5.03 -15.59
CA GLY A 170 -4.80 6.20 -15.19
C GLY A 170 -6.11 5.87 -14.47
N ASN A 171 -6.61 4.64 -14.54
CA ASN A 171 -7.71 4.20 -13.69
C ASN A 171 -7.25 4.04 -12.24
N PRO A 172 -8.12 4.35 -11.27
CA PRO A 172 -7.78 4.22 -9.85
C PRO A 172 -7.65 2.75 -9.45
N VAL A 173 -6.58 2.43 -8.74
CA VAL A 173 -6.38 1.10 -8.15
C VAL A 173 -5.85 1.25 -6.74
N ALA A 174 -6.43 0.52 -5.80
CA ALA A 174 -5.92 0.41 -4.46
C ALA A 174 -5.98 -1.02 -3.94
N ILE A 175 -4.90 -1.46 -3.32
CA ILE A 175 -4.90 -2.61 -2.41
C ILE A 175 -4.64 -2.04 -1.02
N ILE A 176 -5.55 -2.26 -0.09
CA ILE A 176 -5.38 -1.91 1.31
C ILE A 176 -5.16 -3.18 2.10
N LEU A 177 -4.00 -3.33 2.72
CA LEU A 177 -3.71 -4.40 3.65
C LEU A 177 -3.63 -3.84 5.06
N SER A 178 -4.66 -4.15 5.86
CA SER A 178 -4.74 -3.78 7.27
C SER A 178 -4.24 -4.93 8.13
N ASN A 179 -3.28 -4.67 9.02
CA ASN A 179 -2.78 -5.69 9.93
C ASN A 179 -2.37 -5.13 11.30
N GLN A 180 -2.35 -6.01 12.29
CA GLN A 180 -1.93 -5.65 13.66
C GLN A 180 -0.42 -5.72 13.83
N LYS A 181 0.24 -6.60 13.10
CA LYS A 181 1.69 -6.82 13.16
C LYS A 181 2.30 -6.64 11.78
N PHE A 182 3.33 -5.82 11.73
CA PHE A 182 4.08 -5.57 10.50
C PHE A 182 4.79 -6.83 9.98
N ASN A 183 5.38 -7.61 10.90
CA ASN A 183 6.13 -8.81 10.54
C ASN A 183 5.28 -9.97 9.98
N ASP A 184 3.96 -9.95 10.19
CA ASP A 184 3.06 -10.96 9.62
C ASP A 184 2.75 -10.66 8.13
N ILE A 185 3.15 -9.49 7.62
CA ILE A 185 3.01 -9.12 6.22
C ILE A 185 4.18 -9.70 5.43
N SER A 186 3.88 -10.31 4.29
CA SER A 186 4.89 -10.85 3.37
C SER A 186 5.92 -9.78 2.97
N THR A 187 7.20 -10.14 2.94
CA THR A 187 8.28 -9.23 2.50
C THR A 187 8.03 -8.68 1.10
N ILE A 188 7.49 -9.50 0.19
CA ILE A 188 7.15 -9.07 -1.17
C ILE A 188 6.12 -7.93 -1.13
N MET A 189 5.09 -8.02 -0.30
CA MET A 189 4.09 -6.95 -0.18
C MET A 189 4.67 -5.71 0.48
N ARG A 190 5.54 -5.86 1.49
CA ARG A 190 6.22 -4.73 2.14
C ARG A 190 7.09 -3.94 1.17
N VAL A 191 7.91 -4.63 0.39
CA VAL A 191 8.81 -4.02 -0.61
C VAL A 191 8.04 -3.34 -1.76
N ASN A 192 6.86 -3.87 -2.12
CA ASN A 192 6.01 -3.29 -3.16
C ASN A 192 5.03 -2.23 -2.63
N ALA A 193 5.01 -1.95 -1.33
CA ALA A 193 4.14 -0.94 -0.76
C ALA A 193 4.45 0.45 -1.33
N THR A 194 3.42 1.16 -1.75
CA THR A 194 3.51 2.56 -2.22
C THR A 194 3.21 3.55 -1.11
N GLY A 195 2.52 3.07 -0.08
CA GLY A 195 2.20 3.85 1.11
C GLY A 195 2.12 2.99 2.37
N VAL A 196 2.52 3.56 3.50
CA VAL A 196 2.45 2.90 4.80
C VAL A 196 1.82 3.84 5.82
N LEU A 197 0.76 3.38 6.47
CA LEU A 197 0.07 4.07 7.55
C LEU A 197 0.38 3.40 8.88
N ILE A 198 0.97 4.13 9.80
CA ILE A 198 1.37 3.65 11.11
C ILE A 198 0.56 4.38 12.18
N SER A 199 -0.23 3.62 12.94
CA SER A 199 -1.00 4.18 14.05
C SER A 199 -0.12 4.54 15.24
N SER A 200 -0.47 5.62 15.94
CA SER A 200 0.12 6.00 17.24
C SER A 200 -0.03 4.92 18.33
N ALA A 201 -0.95 3.97 18.11
CA ALA A 201 -1.17 2.85 19.03
C ALA A 201 -0.13 1.71 18.88
N VAL A 202 0.77 1.77 17.91
CA VAL A 202 1.89 0.83 17.79
C VAL A 202 2.93 1.20 18.85
N LYS A 203 2.97 0.43 19.96
CA LYS A 203 3.86 0.67 21.10
C LYS A 203 4.80 -0.51 21.38
N ASN A 204 4.59 -1.64 20.71
CA ASN A 204 5.43 -2.80 20.89
C ASN A 204 6.83 -2.52 20.32
N LYS A 205 7.86 -2.64 21.17
CA LYS A 205 9.24 -2.33 20.81
C LYS A 205 9.73 -3.15 19.61
N LYS A 206 9.36 -4.43 19.53
CA LYS A 206 9.77 -5.32 18.44
C LYS A 206 9.15 -4.87 17.10
N GLU A 207 7.89 -4.49 17.10
CA GLU A 207 7.22 -3.95 15.91
C GLU A 207 7.83 -2.61 15.47
N LEU A 208 8.11 -1.71 16.43
CA LEU A 208 8.75 -0.42 16.13
C LEU A 208 10.15 -0.61 15.56
N MET A 209 10.95 -1.54 16.10
CA MET A 209 12.28 -1.86 15.56
C MET A 209 12.21 -2.45 14.15
N SER A 210 11.19 -3.27 13.85
CA SER A 210 11.01 -3.84 12.53
C SER A 210 10.61 -2.76 11.51
N LEU A 211 9.73 -1.85 11.88
CA LEU A 211 9.35 -0.70 11.06
C LEU A 211 10.53 0.26 10.83
N GLU A 212 11.32 0.52 11.87
CA GLU A 212 12.55 1.31 11.79
C GLU A 212 13.54 0.69 10.80
N SER A 213 13.83 -0.60 10.96
CA SER A 213 14.75 -1.34 10.08
C SER A 213 14.34 -1.32 8.62
N GLU A 214 13.04 -1.24 8.33
CA GLU A 214 12.53 -1.22 6.96
C GLU A 214 12.48 0.19 6.35
N TYR A 215 12.16 1.21 7.17
CA TYR A 215 11.79 2.54 6.63
C TYR A 215 12.66 3.71 7.11
N ALA A 216 13.55 3.54 8.10
CA ALA A 216 14.33 4.67 8.62
C ALA A 216 15.21 5.34 7.55
N ASP A 217 15.81 4.55 6.66
CA ASP A 217 16.68 5.08 5.60
C ASP A 217 15.91 5.96 4.62
N CYS A 218 14.63 5.65 4.38
CA CYS A 218 13.77 6.45 3.49
C CYS A 218 13.50 7.87 4.01
N VAL A 219 13.68 8.08 5.32
CA VAL A 219 13.42 9.35 6.01
C VAL A 219 14.69 10.00 6.57
N GLY A 220 15.86 9.58 6.09
CA GLY A 220 17.14 10.15 6.48
C GLY A 220 17.72 9.59 7.76
N GLY A 221 17.33 8.37 8.17
CA GLY A 221 17.94 7.62 9.25
C GLY A 221 17.12 7.52 10.54
N SER A 222 17.65 6.76 11.50
CA SER A 222 16.96 6.41 12.76
C SER A 222 16.60 7.62 13.63
N GLU A 223 17.37 8.68 13.62
CA GLU A 223 17.09 9.86 14.45
C GLU A 223 15.80 10.57 13.99
N ASN A 224 15.68 10.81 12.68
CA ASN A 224 14.47 11.37 12.08
C ASN A 224 13.27 10.44 12.29
N TRP A 225 13.48 9.14 12.06
CA TRP A 225 12.45 8.13 12.29
C TRP A 225 11.90 8.19 13.72
N ASN A 226 12.77 8.13 14.71
CA ASN A 226 12.39 8.16 16.12
C ASN A 226 11.66 9.45 16.51
N THR A 227 12.08 10.58 15.96
CA THR A 227 11.42 11.87 16.15
C THR A 227 9.98 11.85 15.61
N MET A 228 9.78 11.34 14.39
CA MET A 228 8.45 11.24 13.77
C MET A 228 7.54 10.26 14.51
N ILE A 229 8.04 9.08 14.89
CA ILE A 229 7.28 8.11 15.68
C ILE A 229 6.85 8.69 17.02
N LYS A 230 7.77 9.35 17.74
CA LYS A 230 7.48 10.01 19.02
C LYS A 230 6.36 11.04 18.85
N ARG A 231 6.46 11.89 17.84
CA ARG A 231 5.44 12.91 17.54
C ARG A 231 4.09 12.28 17.17
N ASN A 232 4.09 11.18 16.41
CA ASN A 232 2.86 10.44 16.12
C ASN A 232 2.19 9.90 17.40
N GLN A 233 2.99 9.47 18.39
CA GLN A 233 2.51 8.90 19.65
C GLN A 233 2.02 9.93 20.68
N GLU A 234 2.21 11.23 20.45
CA GLU A 234 1.71 12.29 21.34
C GLU A 234 0.17 12.34 21.41
N ASN A 235 -0.50 11.96 20.33
CA ASN A 235 -1.95 12.01 20.25
C ASN A 235 -2.54 10.62 19.99
N PRO A 236 -3.60 10.24 20.72
CA PRO A 236 -4.34 9.01 20.43
C PRO A 236 -4.99 9.09 19.04
N TYR A 237 -5.09 7.94 18.36
CA TYR A 237 -5.65 7.83 17.01
C TYR A 237 -4.92 8.65 15.92
N SER A 238 -3.71 9.10 16.20
CA SER A 238 -2.86 9.74 15.23
C SER A 238 -2.30 8.71 14.24
N TRP A 239 -2.03 9.16 13.01
CA TRP A 239 -1.53 8.34 11.92
C TRP A 239 -0.33 9.00 11.27
N LEU A 240 0.74 8.24 11.13
CA LEU A 240 1.89 8.61 10.33
C LEU A 240 1.73 7.97 8.95
N TYR A 241 1.69 8.76 7.90
CA TYR A 241 1.61 8.29 6.51
C TYR A 241 2.95 8.48 5.82
N LEU A 242 3.59 7.39 5.43
CA LEU A 242 4.78 7.35 4.60
C LEU A 242 4.36 7.14 3.15
N ARG A 243 4.66 8.09 2.29
CA ARG A 243 4.40 8.00 0.85
C ARG A 243 5.67 7.50 0.16
N MET A 244 5.74 6.18 -0.06
CA MET A 244 6.90 5.48 -0.62
C MET A 244 7.00 5.63 -2.14
N SER A 245 5.92 6.00 -2.82
CA SER A 245 5.89 6.20 -4.28
C SER A 245 6.67 7.42 -4.76
N ARG A 246 7.23 8.22 -3.85
CA ARG A 246 8.07 9.38 -4.14
C ARG A 246 9.52 9.13 -3.75
N SER A 247 10.44 9.80 -4.42
CA SER A 247 11.86 9.81 -4.08
C SER A 247 12.35 11.26 -4.01
N PRO A 248 12.73 11.77 -2.83
CA PRO A 248 12.70 11.11 -1.52
C PRO A 248 11.28 10.78 -1.06
N CYS A 249 11.16 9.83 -0.09
CA CYS A 249 9.91 9.52 0.59
C CYS A 249 9.32 10.78 1.25
N GLU A 250 8.00 10.91 1.22
CA GLU A 250 7.31 12.00 1.92
C GLU A 250 6.58 11.44 3.14
N VAL A 251 6.61 12.17 4.26
CA VAL A 251 5.95 11.73 5.50
C VAL A 251 4.96 12.78 5.98
N TYR A 252 3.76 12.34 6.31
CA TYR A 252 2.66 13.19 6.74
C TYR A 252 2.06 12.72 8.06
N LEU A 253 1.81 13.67 8.96
CA LEU A 253 1.10 13.43 10.21
C LEU A 253 -0.38 13.78 10.03
N ASN A 254 -1.26 12.81 10.28
CA ASN A 254 -2.72 12.97 10.21
C ASN A 254 -3.23 13.56 8.88
N PHE A 255 -2.50 13.39 7.78
CA PHE A 255 -2.82 13.97 6.46
C PHE A 255 -2.94 15.50 6.46
N LYS A 256 -2.35 16.18 7.44
CA LYS A 256 -2.45 17.63 7.63
C LYS A 256 -1.11 18.33 7.63
N GLU A 257 -0.08 17.64 8.06
CA GLU A 257 1.25 18.20 8.24
C GLU A 257 2.29 17.31 7.57
N ARG A 258 3.15 17.90 6.75
CA ARG A 258 4.32 17.23 6.19
C ARG A 258 5.47 17.31 7.19
N LEU A 259 6.04 16.15 7.55
CA LEU A 259 7.17 16.03 8.47
C LEU A 259 8.49 15.84 7.73
N PHE A 260 8.43 15.25 6.53
CA PHE A 260 9.62 14.97 5.72
C PHE A 260 9.29 15.06 4.22
#